data_66c100012ec4363695e5f04d2774e409
#
_entry.id   66c100012ec4363695e5f04d2774e409
#
_cell.length_a   1.000
_cell.length_b   1.000
_cell.length_c   1.000
_cell.angle_alpha   90.00
_cell.angle_beta   90.00
_cell.angle_gamma   90.00
#
_symmetry.space_group_name_H-M   'P 1'
#
loop_
_entity.id
_entity.type
_entity.pdbx_description
1 polymer ?
#
loop_
_entity_poly.entity_id
_entity_poly.type
_entity_poly.pdbx_seq_one_letter_code
_entity_poly.pdbx_strand_id
1 'polypeptide(L)'
;MNKNKSNFPFFVLILIAFVFLNNCGIPEPSYLEKMESSETWVNPQDAPDDWLLAFIDVETTGLLPGYHEIIDIGIAMTDLDGNLLDTLFLRVKPRHPGRLSPGAKAVNAFDSQRWEELEALTIKTSADSIVSFHHRTAGSKSVLMVAYNSHFDAAFLDHLFRAAGRTWRELYYYYILDLPSMAWSLGFRDLTADDLMEIYAVADEPHIPELHTGITGAMLNVRLYRVLLKHAAKKDIEG
;
A
#
# COMPACT_ATOMS: atom_id res chain seq x y z
N MET A 1 -17.31 -4.65 76.31
CA MET A 1 -17.51 -3.88 75.04
C MET A 1 -16.44 -4.32 74.04
N ASN A 2 -16.78 -5.32 73.21
CA ASN A 2 -15.88 -5.86 72.22
C ASN A 2 -16.26 -5.25 70.87
N LYS A 3 -15.38 -4.48 70.28
CA LYS A 3 -15.50 -3.98 68.88
C LYS A 3 -14.77 -4.96 67.98
N ASN A 4 -15.52 -5.86 67.36
CA ASN A 4 -15.04 -6.62 66.22
C ASN A 4 -14.88 -5.67 65.02
N LYS A 5 -13.62 -5.40 64.61
CA LYS A 5 -13.30 -4.83 63.31
C LYS A 5 -13.22 -5.98 62.32
N SER A 6 -14.17 -6.03 61.39
CA SER A 6 -14.11 -6.95 60.23
C SER A 6 -13.01 -6.47 59.31
N ASN A 7 -11.91 -7.18 59.27
CA ASN A 7 -10.90 -7.06 58.23
C ASN A 7 -11.43 -7.76 56.95
N PHE A 8 -12.08 -7.02 56.10
CA PHE A 8 -12.32 -7.49 54.74
C PHE A 8 -10.98 -7.47 54.01
N PRO A 9 -10.51 -8.57 53.46
CA PRO A 9 -9.14 -8.62 52.96
C PRO A 9 -8.99 -7.80 51.69
N PHE A 10 -8.15 -6.76 51.76
CA PHE A 10 -7.69 -5.93 50.64
C PHE A 10 -7.13 -6.75 49.46
N PHE A 11 -6.76 -8.00 49.74
CA PHE A 11 -6.26 -8.96 48.75
C PHE A 11 -7.28 -9.42 47.72
N VAL A 12 -8.58 -9.46 48.03
CA VAL A 12 -9.62 -9.90 47.09
C VAL A 12 -9.89 -8.85 46.05
N LEU A 13 -9.80 -7.56 46.39
CA LEU A 13 -9.98 -6.44 45.43
C LEU A 13 -8.83 -6.34 44.46
N ILE A 14 -7.59 -6.64 44.86
CA ILE A 14 -6.42 -6.66 43.98
C ILE A 14 -6.50 -7.84 43.00
N LEU A 15 -6.98 -9.01 43.42
CA LEU A 15 -7.11 -10.18 42.56
C LEU A 15 -8.20 -9.98 41.49
N ILE A 16 -9.32 -9.34 41.85
CA ILE A 16 -10.40 -9.01 40.88
C ILE A 16 -9.92 -7.94 39.87
N ALA A 17 -9.17 -6.94 40.32
CA ALA A 17 -8.59 -5.93 39.41
C ALA A 17 -7.56 -6.55 38.45
N PHE A 18 -6.76 -7.54 38.93
CA PHE A 18 -5.80 -8.24 38.06
C PHE A 18 -6.48 -9.15 37.03
N VAL A 19 -7.60 -9.77 37.35
CA VAL A 19 -8.38 -10.60 36.41
C VAL A 19 -9.08 -9.73 35.36
N PHE A 20 -9.57 -8.53 35.73
CA PHE A 20 -10.17 -7.60 34.78
C PHE A 20 -9.14 -6.91 33.89
N LEU A 21 -7.91 -6.67 34.37
CA LEU A 21 -6.83 -6.08 33.55
C LEU A 21 -6.22 -7.06 32.53
N ASN A 22 -6.27 -8.37 32.82
CA ASN A 22 -5.81 -9.39 31.89
C ASN A 22 -6.86 -9.77 30.81
N ASN A 23 -8.12 -9.35 30.94
CA ASN A 23 -9.17 -9.62 29.98
C ASN A 23 -9.56 -8.41 29.12
N CYS A 24 -8.84 -7.29 29.25
CA CYS A 24 -8.88 -6.18 28.29
C CYS A 24 -7.83 -6.35 27.17
N GLY A 25 -7.49 -7.57 26.82
CA GLY A 25 -6.77 -7.86 25.60
C GLY A 25 -7.62 -7.42 24.42
N ILE A 26 -7.16 -6.42 23.69
CA ILE A 26 -7.65 -6.17 22.32
C ILE A 26 -7.51 -7.52 21.63
N PRO A 27 -8.60 -8.16 21.12
CA PRO A 27 -8.47 -9.44 20.45
C PRO A 27 -7.48 -9.26 19.31
N GLU A 28 -6.47 -10.11 19.27
CA GLU A 28 -5.51 -10.12 18.15
C GLU A 28 -6.29 -10.27 16.86
N PRO A 29 -6.04 -9.41 15.87
CA PRO A 29 -6.70 -9.55 14.60
C PRO A 29 -6.39 -10.93 14.00
N SER A 30 -7.39 -11.63 13.51
CA SER A 30 -7.28 -12.98 12.95
C SER A 30 -6.26 -13.15 11.80
N TYR A 31 -5.81 -12.04 11.23
CA TYR A 31 -4.75 -12.05 10.21
C TYR A 31 -3.34 -12.23 10.78
N LEU A 32 -3.12 -12.01 12.09
CA LEU A 32 -1.80 -12.26 12.71
C LEU A 32 -1.48 -13.75 12.71
N GLU A 33 -2.48 -14.63 12.92
CA GLU A 33 -2.29 -16.08 12.81
C GLU A 33 -1.80 -16.50 11.41
N LYS A 34 -2.21 -15.80 10.36
CA LYS A 34 -1.74 -16.04 8.99
C LYS A 34 -0.32 -15.53 8.74
N MET A 35 0.11 -14.48 9.46
CA MET A 35 1.48 -13.95 9.36
C MET A 35 2.49 -14.80 10.14
N GLU A 36 2.04 -15.48 11.19
CA GLU A 36 2.87 -16.36 12.02
C GLU A 36 2.93 -17.80 11.48
N SER A 37 2.04 -18.19 10.57
CA SER A 37 2.19 -19.46 9.86
C SER A 37 3.44 -19.36 9.00
N SER A 38 4.51 -19.97 9.48
CA SER A 38 5.82 -20.05 8.82
C SER A 38 5.71 -20.91 7.55
N GLU A 39 5.09 -20.39 6.52
CA GLU A 39 5.41 -20.85 5.17
C GLU A 39 6.86 -20.39 4.95
N THR A 40 7.73 -21.35 4.73
CA THR A 40 9.11 -21.11 4.37
C THR A 40 9.12 -20.47 2.99
N TRP A 41 9.00 -19.14 2.95
CA TRP A 41 9.14 -18.41 1.69
C TRP A 41 10.60 -18.48 1.22
N VAL A 42 10.75 -18.61 -0.08
CA VAL A 42 12.05 -18.66 -0.72
C VAL A 42 12.40 -17.26 -1.22
N ASN A 43 13.65 -16.82 -1.06
CA ASN A 43 14.09 -15.52 -1.54
C ASN A 43 13.89 -15.38 -3.06
N PRO A 44 13.57 -14.17 -3.56
CA PRO A 44 13.51 -13.91 -5.00
C PRO A 44 14.79 -14.30 -5.75
N GLN A 45 15.94 -14.21 -5.09
CA GLN A 45 17.23 -14.64 -5.66
C GLN A 45 17.27 -16.14 -5.94
N ASP A 46 16.65 -16.96 -5.09
CA ASP A 46 16.71 -18.43 -5.16
C ASP A 46 15.57 -19.02 -6.00
N ALA A 47 14.44 -18.33 -6.09
CA ALA A 47 13.28 -18.72 -6.88
C ALA A 47 12.58 -17.49 -7.51
N PRO A 48 13.21 -16.85 -8.49
CA PRO A 48 12.66 -15.62 -9.10
C PRO A 48 11.29 -15.83 -9.75
N ASP A 49 11.05 -17.02 -10.28
CA ASP A 49 9.77 -17.37 -10.93
C ASP A 49 8.58 -17.44 -9.96
N ASP A 50 8.84 -17.55 -8.66
CA ASP A 50 7.79 -17.59 -7.61
C ASP A 50 7.43 -16.19 -7.09
N TRP A 51 7.96 -15.13 -7.73
CA TRP A 51 7.75 -13.76 -7.30
C TRP A 51 7.22 -12.87 -8.42
N LEU A 52 6.41 -11.90 -8.02
CA LEU A 52 5.93 -10.81 -8.87
C LEU A 52 6.12 -9.47 -8.16
N LEU A 53 6.07 -8.40 -8.94
CA LEU A 53 6.03 -7.02 -8.46
C LEU A 53 4.65 -6.42 -8.73
N ALA A 54 4.10 -5.71 -7.75
CA ALA A 54 2.92 -4.90 -7.92
C ALA A 54 3.30 -3.43 -7.77
N PHE A 55 3.36 -2.72 -8.88
CA PHE A 55 3.55 -1.28 -8.90
C PHE A 55 2.22 -0.62 -8.58
N ILE A 56 2.20 0.15 -7.50
CA ILE A 56 0.98 0.80 -7.00
C ILE A 56 1.19 2.31 -7.01
N ASP A 57 0.12 3.00 -7.35
CA ASP A 57 0.00 4.43 -7.17
C ASP A 57 -1.44 4.77 -6.80
N VAL A 58 -1.64 5.71 -5.88
CA VAL A 58 -2.95 6.10 -5.38
C VAL A 58 -3.18 7.60 -5.49
N GLU A 59 -4.34 7.96 -6.02
CA GLU A 59 -4.86 9.31 -5.87
C GLU A 59 -5.73 9.41 -4.61
N THR A 60 -5.62 10.54 -3.91
CA THR A 60 -6.22 10.71 -2.60
C THR A 60 -6.91 12.06 -2.44
N THR A 61 -7.75 12.19 -1.42
CA THR A 61 -8.33 13.48 -1.05
C THR A 61 -7.33 14.41 -0.34
N GLY A 62 -6.09 13.96 -0.07
CA GLY A 62 -5.01 14.73 0.57
C GLY A 62 -3.95 13.84 1.20
N LEU A 63 -3.05 14.39 2.02
CA LEU A 63 -1.78 13.77 2.39
C LEU A 63 -1.77 12.95 3.70
N LEU A 64 -2.89 12.88 4.45
CA LEU A 64 -2.92 12.23 5.78
C LEU A 64 -3.74 10.94 5.73
N PRO A 65 -3.14 9.75 5.68
CA PRO A 65 -3.84 8.47 5.74
C PRO A 65 -4.72 8.38 7.01
N GLY A 66 -5.93 7.85 6.86
CA GLY A 66 -6.89 7.77 7.97
C GLY A 66 -7.78 9.02 8.14
N TYR A 67 -7.31 10.21 7.75
CA TYR A 67 -8.14 11.40 7.63
C TYR A 67 -8.57 11.61 6.17
N HIS A 68 -7.61 11.58 5.26
CA HIS A 68 -7.87 11.55 3.82
C HIS A 68 -8.03 10.11 3.34
N GLU A 69 -8.64 9.93 2.18
CA GLU A 69 -9.02 8.64 1.64
C GLU A 69 -8.59 8.50 0.18
N ILE A 70 -8.37 7.27 -0.27
CA ILE A 70 -8.13 6.96 -1.68
C ILE A 70 -9.37 7.33 -2.49
N ILE A 71 -9.16 7.94 -3.66
CA ILE A 71 -10.19 8.24 -4.65
C ILE A 71 -10.00 7.45 -5.94
N ASP A 72 -8.80 7.09 -6.29
CA ASP A 72 -8.55 6.03 -7.25
C ASP A 72 -7.22 5.30 -6.95
N ILE A 73 -7.02 4.15 -7.56
CA ILE A 73 -5.86 3.32 -7.40
C ILE A 73 -5.53 2.64 -8.72
N GLY A 74 -4.26 2.68 -9.09
CA GLY A 74 -3.66 1.91 -10.15
C GLY A 74 -2.74 0.82 -9.62
N ILE A 75 -2.81 -0.37 -10.21
CA ILE A 75 -1.89 -1.47 -9.93
C ILE A 75 -1.42 -2.03 -11.26
N ALA A 76 -0.10 -2.09 -11.45
CA ALA A 76 0.53 -2.78 -12.56
C ALA A 76 1.31 -3.98 -12.03
N MET A 77 0.88 -5.19 -12.39
CA MET A 77 1.55 -6.42 -11.98
C MET A 77 2.59 -6.82 -13.03
N THR A 78 3.81 -7.13 -12.60
CA THR A 78 4.93 -7.49 -13.48
C THR A 78 5.68 -8.70 -12.92
N ASP A 79 6.56 -9.29 -13.77
CA ASP A 79 7.65 -10.13 -13.28
C ASP A 79 8.74 -9.26 -12.61
N LEU A 80 9.84 -9.89 -12.15
CA LEU A 80 10.93 -9.19 -11.47
C LEU A 80 11.75 -8.27 -12.41
N ASP A 81 11.66 -8.45 -13.72
CA ASP A 81 12.31 -7.60 -14.72
C ASP A 81 11.44 -6.39 -15.13
N GLY A 82 10.24 -6.29 -14.57
CA GLY A 82 9.29 -5.23 -14.89
C GLY A 82 8.51 -5.48 -16.18
N ASN A 83 8.45 -6.72 -16.68
CA ASN A 83 7.58 -7.05 -17.83
C ASN A 83 6.13 -7.14 -17.36
N LEU A 84 5.28 -6.32 -17.99
CA LEU A 84 3.87 -6.18 -17.60
C LEU A 84 3.09 -7.47 -17.85
N LEU A 85 2.38 -7.93 -16.84
CA LEU A 85 1.48 -9.10 -16.90
C LEU A 85 0.01 -8.69 -16.98
N ASP A 86 -0.42 -7.80 -16.08
CA ASP A 86 -1.82 -7.34 -16.03
C ASP A 86 -1.89 -5.99 -15.29
N THR A 87 -3.01 -5.29 -15.43
CA THR A 87 -3.25 -4.01 -14.75
C THR A 87 -4.64 -3.96 -14.14
N LEU A 88 -4.75 -3.19 -13.06
CA LEU A 88 -6.02 -2.84 -12.44
C LEU A 88 -6.10 -1.33 -12.27
N PHE A 89 -7.24 -0.74 -12.63
CA PHE A 89 -7.58 0.62 -12.30
C PHE A 89 -8.98 0.66 -11.68
N LEU A 90 -9.10 1.31 -10.52
CA LEU A 90 -10.37 1.46 -9.82
C LEU A 90 -10.55 2.91 -9.38
N ARG A 91 -11.74 3.46 -9.55
CA ARG A 91 -12.18 4.64 -8.81
C ARG A 91 -12.84 4.22 -7.52
N VAL A 92 -12.47 4.87 -6.42
CA VAL A 92 -12.94 4.57 -5.07
C VAL A 92 -13.80 5.73 -4.57
N LYS A 93 -14.98 5.43 -4.07
CA LYS A 93 -15.86 6.41 -3.45
C LYS A 93 -15.43 6.66 -2.00
N PRO A 94 -14.87 7.84 -1.66
CA PRO A 94 -14.48 8.13 -0.30
C PRO A 94 -15.72 8.29 0.60
N ARG A 95 -15.60 7.89 1.88
CA ARG A 95 -16.67 8.09 2.87
C ARG A 95 -16.86 9.55 3.27
N HIS A 96 -15.76 10.33 3.17
CA HIS A 96 -15.72 11.72 3.62
C HIS A 96 -15.23 12.65 2.50
N PRO A 97 -16.01 12.80 1.40
CA PRO A 97 -15.57 13.61 0.25
C PRO A 97 -15.30 15.08 0.60
N GLY A 98 -15.94 15.60 1.66
CA GLY A 98 -15.70 16.96 2.14
C GLY A 98 -14.32 17.20 2.76
N ARG A 99 -13.47 16.17 2.93
CA ARG A 99 -12.09 16.30 3.40
C ARG A 99 -11.08 16.55 2.27
N LEU A 100 -11.55 16.82 1.06
CA LEU A 100 -10.70 17.14 -0.08
C LEU A 100 -9.83 18.37 0.21
N SER A 101 -8.52 18.20 0.15
CA SER A 101 -7.57 19.30 0.29
C SER A 101 -7.45 20.11 -1.02
N PRO A 102 -7.15 21.42 -0.95
CA PRO A 102 -6.95 22.23 -2.16
C PRO A 102 -5.82 21.70 -3.05
N GLY A 103 -4.74 21.16 -2.45
CA GLY A 103 -3.63 20.58 -3.20
C GLY A 103 -4.05 19.34 -3.98
N ALA A 104 -4.73 18.39 -3.34
CA ALA A 104 -5.23 17.19 -4.01
C ALA A 104 -6.21 17.53 -5.15
N LYS A 105 -7.12 18.50 -4.92
CA LYS A 105 -8.06 18.95 -5.94
C LYS A 105 -7.35 19.52 -7.20
N ALA A 106 -6.21 20.16 -7.01
CA ALA A 106 -5.45 20.73 -8.13
C ALA A 106 -4.74 19.65 -8.97
N VAL A 107 -4.51 18.46 -8.40
CA VAL A 107 -3.76 17.37 -9.03
C VAL A 107 -4.67 16.36 -9.73
N ASN A 108 -5.76 15.93 -9.10
CA ASN A 108 -6.48 14.72 -9.53
C ASN A 108 -7.94 14.93 -9.98
N ALA A 109 -8.39 16.17 -10.13
CA ALA A 109 -9.74 16.54 -10.60
C ALA A 109 -10.90 15.83 -9.87
N PHE A 110 -10.69 15.41 -8.60
CA PHE A 110 -11.75 14.75 -7.85
C PHE A 110 -12.95 15.67 -7.66
N ASP A 111 -14.12 15.15 -8.00
CA ASP A 111 -15.43 15.72 -7.71
C ASP A 111 -16.39 14.59 -7.36
N SER A 112 -17.20 14.76 -6.31
CA SER A 112 -18.08 13.70 -5.81
C SER A 112 -19.16 13.32 -6.83
N GLN A 113 -19.72 14.29 -7.56
CA GLN A 113 -20.74 14.02 -8.55
C GLN A 113 -20.12 13.27 -9.74
N ARG A 114 -18.95 13.71 -10.21
CA ARG A 114 -18.20 13.04 -11.27
C ARG A 114 -17.85 11.60 -10.89
N TRP A 115 -17.45 11.32 -9.64
CA TRP A 115 -17.15 9.95 -9.20
C TRP A 115 -18.39 9.05 -9.17
N GLU A 116 -19.57 9.60 -8.82
CA GLU A 116 -20.86 8.89 -8.96
C GLU A 116 -21.15 8.55 -10.42
N GLU A 117 -21.00 9.52 -11.34
CA GLU A 117 -21.23 9.34 -12.77
C GLU A 117 -20.24 8.33 -13.40
N LEU A 118 -19.03 8.23 -12.85
CA LEU A 118 -17.99 7.27 -13.25
C LEU A 118 -18.11 5.93 -12.50
N GLU A 119 -19.21 5.69 -11.79
CA GLU A 119 -19.50 4.44 -11.08
C GLU A 119 -18.42 4.02 -10.09
N ALA A 120 -17.81 5.00 -9.36
CA ALA A 120 -16.80 4.73 -8.36
C ALA A 120 -17.28 3.69 -7.32
N LEU A 121 -16.42 2.73 -7.03
CA LEU A 121 -16.73 1.58 -6.18
C LEU A 121 -16.71 1.98 -4.69
N THR A 122 -17.48 1.27 -3.89
CA THR A 122 -17.36 1.39 -2.43
C THR A 122 -16.00 0.88 -1.96
N ILE A 123 -15.54 1.34 -0.79
CA ILE A 123 -14.29 0.86 -0.17
C ILE A 123 -14.23 -0.67 -0.10
N LYS A 124 -15.34 -1.31 0.32
CA LYS A 124 -15.41 -2.77 0.40
C LYS A 124 -15.28 -3.43 -0.97
N THR A 125 -16.04 -2.96 -1.94
CA THR A 125 -15.98 -3.51 -3.31
C THR A 125 -14.62 -3.29 -3.95
N SER A 126 -13.97 -2.15 -3.69
CA SER A 126 -12.61 -1.87 -4.16
C SER A 126 -11.60 -2.84 -3.57
N ALA A 127 -11.64 -3.07 -2.26
CA ALA A 127 -10.74 -4.05 -1.62
C ALA A 127 -10.98 -5.47 -2.16
N ASP A 128 -12.23 -5.90 -2.32
CA ASP A 128 -12.57 -7.22 -2.88
C ASP A 128 -12.11 -7.34 -4.35
N SER A 129 -12.18 -6.26 -5.14
CA SER A 129 -11.69 -6.22 -6.52
C SER A 129 -10.17 -6.33 -6.59
N ILE A 130 -9.44 -5.65 -5.70
CA ILE A 130 -7.98 -5.76 -5.60
C ILE A 130 -7.58 -7.20 -5.26
N VAL A 131 -8.23 -7.81 -4.27
CA VAL A 131 -7.99 -9.22 -3.89
C VAL A 131 -8.24 -10.16 -5.06
N SER A 132 -9.36 -9.99 -5.77
CA SER A 132 -9.71 -10.80 -6.92
C SER A 132 -8.70 -10.66 -8.06
N PHE A 133 -8.20 -9.44 -8.31
CA PHE A 133 -7.13 -9.17 -9.27
C PHE A 133 -5.85 -9.91 -8.90
N HIS A 134 -5.41 -9.80 -7.64
CA HIS A 134 -4.22 -10.50 -7.16
C HIS A 134 -4.32 -12.01 -7.32
N HIS A 135 -5.41 -12.62 -6.86
CA HIS A 135 -5.60 -14.07 -6.97
C HIS A 135 -5.57 -14.54 -8.42
N ARG A 136 -6.17 -13.77 -9.33
CA ARG A 136 -6.19 -14.10 -10.76
C ARG A 136 -4.81 -14.00 -11.40
N THR A 137 -4.06 -12.94 -11.08
CA THR A 137 -2.80 -12.61 -11.76
C THR A 137 -1.59 -13.27 -11.11
N ALA A 138 -1.52 -13.29 -9.78
CA ALA A 138 -0.39 -13.85 -9.05
C ALA A 138 -0.54 -15.35 -8.76
N GLY A 139 -1.76 -15.86 -8.62
CA GLY A 139 -1.99 -17.25 -8.22
C GLY A 139 -1.40 -17.53 -6.85
N SER A 140 -0.42 -18.45 -6.79
CA SER A 140 0.31 -18.80 -5.57
C SER A 140 1.64 -18.05 -5.39
N LYS A 141 2.00 -17.17 -6.32
CA LYS A 141 3.27 -16.44 -6.26
C LYS A 141 3.24 -15.37 -5.16
N SER A 142 4.39 -15.14 -4.56
CA SER A 142 4.61 -14.02 -3.64
C SER A 142 4.66 -12.70 -4.40
N VAL A 143 4.14 -11.63 -3.81
CA VAL A 143 4.10 -10.31 -4.45
C VAL A 143 4.78 -9.27 -3.57
N LEU A 144 5.77 -8.56 -4.13
CA LEU A 144 6.36 -7.36 -3.54
C LEU A 144 5.62 -6.12 -4.04
N MET A 145 5.23 -5.26 -3.11
CA MET A 145 4.73 -3.94 -3.45
C MET A 145 5.89 -3.03 -3.85
N VAL A 146 5.69 -2.25 -4.91
CA VAL A 146 6.64 -1.23 -5.40
C VAL A 146 5.89 0.07 -5.61
N ALA A 147 6.45 1.20 -5.19
CA ALA A 147 5.89 2.51 -5.47
C ALA A 147 6.96 3.61 -5.46
N TYR A 148 6.61 4.79 -5.96
CA TYR A 148 7.40 6.00 -5.78
C TYR A 148 6.97 6.68 -4.48
N ASN A 149 7.87 6.75 -3.46
CA ASN A 149 7.52 7.15 -2.10
C ASN A 149 6.56 6.16 -1.42
N SER A 150 6.93 4.89 -1.47
CA SER A 150 6.09 3.71 -1.20
C SER A 150 5.38 3.71 0.16
N HIS A 151 5.90 4.42 1.17
CA HIS A 151 5.25 4.53 2.48
C HIS A 151 3.90 5.26 2.40
N PHE A 152 3.75 6.21 1.45
CA PHE A 152 2.51 6.94 1.24
C PHE A 152 1.41 5.99 0.73
N ASP A 153 1.67 5.30 -0.36
CA ASP A 153 0.71 4.37 -0.96
C ASP A 153 0.37 3.23 -0.02
N ALA A 154 1.38 2.66 0.66
CA ALA A 154 1.19 1.59 1.62
C ALA A 154 0.30 2.01 2.80
N ALA A 155 0.46 3.23 3.33
CA ALA A 155 -0.34 3.72 4.43
C ALA A 155 -1.81 3.97 4.04
N PHE A 156 -2.05 4.49 2.83
CA PHE A 156 -3.39 4.67 2.30
C PHE A 156 -4.06 3.33 1.96
N LEU A 157 -3.30 2.39 1.40
CA LEU A 157 -3.78 1.04 1.10
C LEU A 157 -4.15 0.29 2.39
N ASP A 158 -3.31 0.38 3.43
CA ASP A 158 -3.61 -0.18 4.76
C ASP A 158 -4.93 0.39 5.33
N HIS A 159 -5.12 1.71 5.21
CA HIS A 159 -6.36 2.35 5.65
C HIS A 159 -7.58 1.84 4.87
N LEU A 160 -7.50 1.73 3.55
CA LEU A 160 -8.58 1.22 2.71
C LEU A 160 -8.96 -0.22 3.10
N PHE A 161 -7.97 -1.10 3.25
CA PHE A 161 -8.21 -2.51 3.60
C PHE A 161 -8.79 -2.65 5.00
N ARG A 162 -8.28 -1.94 6.01
CA ARG A 162 -8.86 -1.92 7.36
C ARG A 162 -10.30 -1.42 7.37
N ALA A 163 -10.60 -0.37 6.60
CA ALA A 163 -11.94 0.14 6.45
C ALA A 163 -12.91 -0.86 5.77
N ALA A 164 -12.37 -1.80 4.99
CA ALA A 164 -13.09 -2.92 4.40
C ALA A 164 -13.15 -4.17 5.33
N GLY A 165 -12.55 -4.13 6.53
CA GLY A 165 -12.46 -5.25 7.45
C GLY A 165 -11.42 -6.31 7.03
N ARG A 166 -10.36 -5.91 6.31
CA ARG A 166 -9.31 -6.77 5.76
C ARG A 166 -7.92 -6.23 6.13
N THR A 167 -6.89 -6.94 5.71
CA THR A 167 -5.52 -6.45 5.70
C THR A 167 -4.91 -6.56 4.32
N TRP A 168 -4.18 -5.52 3.87
CA TRP A 168 -3.43 -5.59 2.62
C TRP A 168 -2.25 -6.58 2.67
N ARG A 169 -1.82 -6.96 3.88
CA ARG A 169 -0.78 -7.98 4.12
C ARG A 169 -1.19 -9.38 3.67
N GLU A 170 -2.46 -9.63 3.39
CA GLU A 170 -2.89 -10.88 2.78
C GLU A 170 -2.49 -11.01 1.30
N LEU A 171 -2.05 -9.91 0.67
CA LEU A 171 -1.69 -9.84 -0.75
C LEU A 171 -0.19 -9.60 -0.98
N TYR A 172 0.45 -8.83 -0.10
CA TYR A 172 1.81 -8.36 -0.31
C TYR A 172 2.75 -8.89 0.75
N TYR A 173 3.95 -9.22 0.30
CA TYR A 173 5.02 -9.61 1.17
C TYR A 173 5.38 -8.45 2.13
N TYR A 174 6.08 -8.80 3.22
CA TYR A 174 6.40 -7.86 4.30
C TYR A 174 7.25 -6.67 3.85
N TYR A 175 8.24 -6.91 2.97
CA TYR A 175 9.08 -5.84 2.46
C TYR A 175 8.43 -5.11 1.29
N ILE A 176 8.80 -3.83 1.14
CA ILE A 176 8.32 -2.95 0.08
C ILE A 176 9.55 -2.40 -0.65
N LEU A 177 9.48 -2.29 -1.95
CA LEU A 177 10.49 -1.62 -2.76
C LEU A 177 10.09 -0.15 -2.96
N ASP A 178 11.03 0.75 -2.65
CA ASP A 178 10.84 2.19 -2.77
C ASP A 178 11.75 2.75 -3.87
N LEU A 179 11.16 3.24 -4.95
CA LEU A 179 11.91 3.67 -6.14
C LEU A 179 12.89 4.82 -5.87
N PRO A 180 12.54 5.89 -5.11
CA PRO A 180 13.50 6.94 -4.74
C PRO A 180 14.72 6.38 -3.98
N SER A 181 14.51 5.44 -3.08
CA SER A 181 15.59 4.80 -2.31
C SER A 181 16.51 3.97 -3.23
N MET A 182 15.94 3.26 -4.20
CA MET A 182 16.71 2.54 -5.23
C MET A 182 17.51 3.51 -6.10
N ALA A 183 16.90 4.59 -6.59
CA ALA A 183 17.56 5.62 -7.37
C ALA A 183 18.70 6.27 -6.59
N TRP A 184 18.48 6.58 -5.32
CA TRP A 184 19.49 7.15 -4.43
C TRP A 184 20.72 6.25 -4.28
N SER A 185 20.53 4.93 -4.13
CA SER A 185 21.62 3.97 -4.03
C SER A 185 22.48 3.90 -5.31
N LEU A 186 21.88 4.20 -6.46
CA LEU A 186 22.52 4.24 -7.76
C LEU A 186 23.19 5.58 -8.08
N GLY A 187 23.06 6.59 -7.22
CA GLY A 187 23.73 7.88 -7.35
C GLY A 187 22.83 9.03 -7.81
N PHE A 188 21.57 8.80 -8.12
CA PHE A 188 20.61 9.87 -8.39
C PHE A 188 20.29 10.65 -7.11
N ARG A 189 20.16 11.96 -7.22
CA ARG A 189 19.93 12.86 -6.07
C ARG A 189 18.66 13.68 -6.20
N ASP A 190 18.05 13.67 -7.38
CA ASP A 190 16.73 14.20 -7.57
C ASP A 190 15.68 13.27 -6.97
N LEU A 191 14.80 13.82 -6.13
CA LEU A 191 13.74 13.07 -5.45
C LEU A 191 12.42 13.02 -6.25
N THR A 192 12.33 13.79 -7.34
CA THR A 192 11.16 13.81 -8.24
C THR A 192 11.28 12.85 -9.41
N ALA A 193 12.46 12.27 -9.62
CA ALA A 193 12.85 11.45 -10.76
C ALA A 193 13.00 12.20 -12.10
N ASP A 194 12.97 13.53 -12.13
CA ASP A 194 13.11 14.33 -13.36
C ASP A 194 14.44 14.04 -14.06
N ASP A 195 15.56 14.02 -13.29
CA ASP A 195 16.88 13.64 -13.82
C ASP A 195 16.88 12.25 -14.47
N LEU A 196 16.23 11.28 -13.81
CA LEU A 196 16.17 9.90 -14.30
C LEU A 196 15.32 9.81 -15.58
N MET A 197 14.21 10.52 -15.61
CA MET A 197 13.33 10.60 -16.78
C MET A 197 14.03 11.28 -17.96
N GLU A 198 14.75 12.37 -17.73
CA GLU A 198 15.51 13.08 -18.77
C GLU A 198 16.63 12.21 -19.34
N ILE A 199 17.49 11.62 -18.48
CA ILE A 199 18.63 10.80 -18.90
C ILE A 199 18.21 9.59 -19.74
N TYR A 200 17.08 8.97 -19.41
CA TYR A 200 16.60 7.76 -20.07
C TYR A 200 15.44 7.98 -21.05
N ALA A 201 15.06 9.22 -21.28
CA ALA A 201 13.93 9.61 -22.13
C ALA A 201 12.63 8.86 -21.75
N VAL A 202 12.37 8.76 -20.45
CA VAL A 202 11.13 8.17 -19.94
C VAL A 202 10.01 9.19 -20.05
N ALA A 203 8.93 8.82 -20.72
CA ALA A 203 7.75 9.66 -20.77
C ALA A 203 7.11 9.77 -19.38
N ASP A 204 6.87 10.99 -18.95
CA ASP A 204 6.17 11.28 -17.72
C ASP A 204 4.67 10.90 -17.80
N GLU A 205 3.98 10.97 -16.67
CA GLU A 205 2.53 10.84 -16.63
C GLU A 205 1.84 12.17 -17.00
N PRO A 206 0.55 12.14 -17.37
CA PRO A 206 -0.16 13.37 -17.69
C PRO A 206 -0.30 14.30 -16.48
N HIS A 207 0.07 15.57 -16.63
CA HIS A 207 -0.17 16.63 -15.62
C HIS A 207 -1.53 17.34 -15.79
N ILE A 208 -2.41 16.79 -16.61
CA ILE A 208 -3.80 17.25 -16.75
C ILE A 208 -4.61 16.52 -15.66
N PRO A 209 -5.27 17.25 -14.73
CA PRO A 209 -5.91 16.62 -13.56
C PRO A 209 -6.92 15.52 -13.89
N GLU A 210 -7.61 15.62 -15.02
CA GLU A 210 -8.57 14.61 -15.48
C GLU A 210 -7.92 13.33 -16.02
N LEU A 211 -6.64 13.39 -16.38
CA LEU A 211 -5.83 12.29 -16.92
C LEU A 211 -4.78 11.79 -15.93
N HIS A 212 -4.54 12.53 -14.86
CA HIS A 212 -3.65 12.13 -13.78
C HIS A 212 -4.41 11.16 -12.86
N THR A 213 -4.01 9.91 -12.89
CA THR A 213 -4.70 8.81 -12.22
C THR A 213 -3.69 7.80 -11.68
N GLY A 214 -4.06 7.04 -10.65
CA GLY A 214 -3.18 6.02 -10.08
C GLY A 214 -2.64 5.02 -11.11
N ILE A 215 -3.40 4.71 -12.19
CA ILE A 215 -2.84 3.81 -13.22
C ILE A 215 -1.76 4.47 -14.07
N THR A 216 -1.82 5.78 -14.31
CA THR A 216 -0.75 6.49 -15.04
C THR A 216 0.53 6.56 -14.21
N GLY A 217 0.42 6.81 -12.90
CA GLY A 217 1.54 6.78 -11.96
C GLY A 217 2.11 5.37 -11.76
N ALA A 218 1.27 4.35 -11.58
CA ALA A 218 1.74 2.96 -11.50
C ALA A 218 2.53 2.53 -12.75
N MET A 219 2.08 2.94 -13.94
CA MET A 219 2.78 2.66 -15.20
C MET A 219 4.07 3.50 -15.35
N LEU A 220 4.12 4.71 -14.81
CA LEU A 220 5.37 5.47 -14.70
C LEU A 220 6.36 4.74 -13.78
N ASN A 221 5.91 4.27 -12.64
CA ASN A 221 6.73 3.50 -11.70
C ASN A 221 7.34 2.25 -12.34
N VAL A 222 6.61 1.52 -13.18
CA VAL A 222 7.16 0.40 -13.98
C VAL A 222 8.28 0.87 -14.90
N ARG A 223 8.10 2.00 -15.62
CA ARG A 223 9.12 2.55 -16.51
C ARG A 223 10.37 2.96 -15.75
N LEU A 224 10.21 3.64 -14.61
CA LEU A 224 11.32 4.06 -13.74
C LEU A 224 12.09 2.86 -13.19
N TYR A 225 11.40 1.85 -12.69
CA TYR A 225 12.03 0.61 -12.23
C TYR A 225 12.91 -0.05 -13.30
N ARG A 226 12.38 -0.21 -14.51
CA ARG A 226 13.15 -0.81 -15.63
C ARG A 226 14.39 -0.01 -16.00
N VAL A 227 14.37 1.31 -15.93
CA VAL A 227 15.56 2.10 -16.20
C VAL A 227 16.55 2.06 -15.05
N LEU A 228 16.11 1.94 -13.79
CA LEU A 228 16.98 1.70 -12.64
C LEU A 228 17.73 0.36 -12.76
N LEU A 229 17.05 -0.72 -13.15
CA LEU A 229 17.70 -2.01 -13.43
C LEU A 229 18.72 -1.88 -14.53
N LYS A 230 18.37 -1.20 -15.63
CA LYS A 230 19.29 -0.97 -16.75
C LYS A 230 20.51 -0.14 -16.35
N HIS A 231 20.32 0.84 -15.47
CA HIS A 231 21.43 1.65 -14.95
C HIS A 231 22.36 0.84 -14.07
N ALA A 232 21.81 0.02 -13.16
CA ALA A 232 22.59 -0.86 -12.30
C ALA A 232 23.46 -1.82 -13.12
N ALA A 233 22.87 -2.50 -14.12
CA ALA A 233 23.61 -3.44 -14.96
C ALA A 233 24.75 -2.80 -15.76
N LYS A 234 24.66 -1.51 -16.13
CA LYS A 234 25.77 -0.80 -16.80
C LYS A 234 26.94 -0.52 -15.85
N LYS A 235 26.64 -0.13 -14.61
CA LYS A 235 27.70 0.12 -13.60
C LYS A 235 28.50 -1.12 -13.29
N ASP A 236 27.87 -2.29 -13.24
CA ASP A 236 28.56 -3.57 -12.98
C ASP A 236 29.54 -3.95 -14.11
N ILE A 237 29.39 -3.41 -15.31
CA ILE A 237 30.26 -3.67 -16.47
C ILE A 237 31.46 -2.70 -16.49
N GLU A 238 31.31 -1.50 -15.95
CA GLU A 238 32.31 -0.42 -15.99
C GLU A 238 33.22 -0.39 -14.73
N GLY A 239 32.90 -1.14 -13.68
CA GLY A 239 33.64 -1.24 -12.41
C GLY A 239 34.43 -2.51 -12.31
#